data_60cd15ee4290b5aefb461ff223686fdd
#
_entry.id   60cd15ee4290b5aefb461ff223686fdd
#
_cell.length_a   1.000
_cell.length_b   1.000
_cell.length_c   1.000
_cell.angle_alpha   90.00
_cell.angle_beta   90.00
_cell.angle_gamma   90.00
#
_symmetry.space_group_name_H-M   'P 1'
#
loop_
_entity.id
_entity.type
_entity.pdbx_description
1 polymer ?
#
loop_
_entity_poly.entity_id
_entity_poly.type
_entity_poly.pdbx_seq_one_letter_code
_entity_poly.pdbx_strand_id
1 'polypeptide(L)'
;MQLGNLKNIRNVFQLLRAFSFWVCFTLSTVSSDTNAQGFGKESDMVKGAKNNSVGIMERGFIEGNSPNSRSREGDPVLIIVAENGYELGVRYLISRGARVNDRGQNSRTPIGVAAAAGHAAIVGHLLKAGADPDKTGLRREVPLIRAARNGHLEAVKVLIENGAYPDDTDLTGRTALDWAREQRHRRIVSYLETQE
;
A
#
# COMPACT_ATOMS: atom_id res chain seq x y z
N MET A 1 24.49 -4.84 -68.41
CA MET A 1 24.63 -5.71 -67.22
C MET A 1 23.50 -5.45 -66.24
N GLN A 2 22.68 -6.33 -66.16
CA GLN A 2 21.53 -6.77 -65.36
C GLN A 2 21.11 -5.90 -64.17
N LEU A 3 19.94 -5.27 -64.34
CA LEU A 3 19.05 -4.87 -63.29
C LEU A 3 18.27 -6.10 -62.80
N GLY A 4 18.69 -6.66 -61.70
CA GLY A 4 18.07 -7.82 -61.07
C GLY A 4 17.69 -7.55 -59.62
N ASN A 5 16.42 -7.75 -59.33
CA ASN A 5 15.88 -8.05 -57.98
C ASN A 5 15.36 -6.92 -57.13
N LEU A 6 14.39 -6.14 -57.68
CA LEU A 6 13.49 -5.30 -56.86
C LEU A 6 12.20 -6.05 -56.37
N LYS A 7 12.10 -7.36 -56.58
CA LYS A 7 10.92 -8.15 -56.16
C LYS A 7 10.98 -8.66 -54.71
N ASN A 8 12.13 -8.56 -54.03
CA ASN A 8 12.28 -9.13 -52.68
C ASN A 8 11.97 -8.16 -51.55
N ILE A 9 11.86 -6.85 -51.82
CA ILE A 9 11.60 -5.86 -50.80
C ILE A 9 10.11 -5.81 -50.45
N ARG A 10 9.20 -6.10 -51.38
CA ARG A 10 7.75 -6.13 -51.12
C ARG A 10 7.32 -7.28 -50.22
N ASN A 11 8.03 -8.41 -50.20
CA ASN A 11 7.71 -9.54 -49.34
C ASN A 11 8.20 -9.34 -47.90
N VAL A 12 9.28 -8.60 -47.69
CA VAL A 12 9.77 -8.28 -46.34
C VAL A 12 8.81 -7.33 -45.62
N PHE A 13 8.20 -6.36 -46.34
CA PHE A 13 7.19 -5.46 -45.78
C PHE A 13 5.86 -6.15 -45.48
N GLN A 14 5.49 -7.18 -46.22
CA GLN A 14 4.30 -7.99 -45.92
C GLN A 14 4.49 -8.85 -44.66
N LEU A 15 5.66 -9.40 -44.44
CA LEU A 15 6.00 -10.20 -43.27
C LEU A 15 6.07 -9.32 -41.99
N LEU A 16 6.59 -8.12 -42.09
CA LEU A 16 6.60 -7.17 -40.96
C LEU A 16 5.21 -6.65 -40.59
N ARG A 17 4.26 -6.56 -41.54
CA ARG A 17 2.86 -6.22 -41.24
C ARG A 17 2.09 -7.33 -40.56
N ALA A 18 2.41 -8.59 -40.86
CA ALA A 18 1.78 -9.77 -40.22
C ALA A 18 2.29 -9.91 -38.75
N PHE A 19 3.54 -9.57 -38.47
CA PHE A 19 4.09 -9.63 -37.11
C PHE A 19 3.56 -8.50 -36.22
N SER A 20 3.30 -7.31 -36.76
CA SER A 20 2.70 -6.20 -35.96
C SER A 20 1.24 -6.45 -35.57
N PHE A 21 0.50 -7.25 -36.36
CA PHE A 21 -0.90 -7.54 -36.05
C PHE A 21 -1.06 -8.68 -35.04
N TRP A 22 -0.04 -9.54 -34.91
CA TRP A 22 -0.07 -10.65 -33.95
C TRP A 22 0.42 -10.24 -32.55
N VAL A 23 1.29 -9.24 -32.47
CA VAL A 23 1.76 -8.69 -31.17
C VAL A 23 0.72 -7.77 -30.54
N CYS A 24 -0.16 -7.08 -31.34
CA CYS A 24 -1.24 -6.26 -30.77
C CYS A 24 -2.44 -7.06 -30.27
N PHE A 25 -2.63 -8.32 -30.72
CA PHE A 25 -3.79 -9.12 -30.30
C PHE A 25 -3.54 -9.92 -29.01
N THR A 26 -2.29 -9.98 -28.52
CA THR A 26 -1.95 -10.67 -27.27
C THR A 26 -1.80 -9.73 -26.08
N LEU A 27 -1.97 -8.39 -26.28
CA LEU A 27 -1.83 -7.40 -25.22
C LEU A 27 -3.18 -6.81 -24.71
N SER A 28 -4.31 -7.30 -25.22
CA SER A 28 -5.63 -6.77 -24.80
C SER A 28 -6.50 -7.76 -24.02
N THR A 29 -5.93 -8.83 -23.47
CA THR A 29 -6.68 -9.76 -22.61
C THR A 29 -5.92 -10.16 -21.36
N VAL A 30 -5.28 -9.20 -20.69
CA VAL A 30 -4.87 -9.37 -19.30
C VAL A 30 -5.42 -8.19 -18.50
N SER A 31 -6.73 -8.14 -18.46
CA SER A 31 -7.53 -7.43 -17.46
C SER A 31 -8.67 -8.36 -17.07
N SER A 32 -8.32 -9.44 -16.47
CA SER A 32 -9.23 -10.14 -15.58
C SER A 32 -8.43 -10.41 -14.33
N ASP A 33 -8.83 -9.74 -13.27
CA ASP A 33 -8.57 -10.16 -11.89
C ASP A 33 -9.11 -11.59 -11.71
N THR A 34 -8.48 -12.54 -12.39
CA THR A 34 -8.65 -13.94 -12.04
C THR A 34 -7.84 -14.16 -10.79
N ASN A 35 -8.48 -13.81 -9.67
CA ASN A 35 -8.24 -14.42 -8.38
C ASN A 35 -8.51 -15.93 -8.52
N ALA A 36 -7.66 -16.63 -9.26
CA ALA A 36 -7.59 -18.07 -9.27
C ALA A 36 -6.99 -18.46 -7.91
N GLN A 37 -7.85 -18.45 -6.89
CA GLN A 37 -7.59 -19.04 -5.59
C GLN A 37 -7.42 -20.54 -5.79
N GLY A 38 -6.21 -20.97 -6.09
CA GLY A 38 -5.78 -22.32 -5.79
C GLY A 38 -5.84 -22.47 -4.28
N PHE A 39 -6.85 -23.17 -3.79
CA PHE A 39 -6.96 -23.61 -2.40
C PHE A 39 -5.64 -24.30 -2.01
N GLY A 40 -4.80 -23.66 -1.20
CA GLY A 40 -3.68 -24.35 -0.55
C GLY A 40 -2.40 -23.57 -0.32
N LYS A 41 -1.90 -22.77 -1.24
CA LYS A 41 -0.57 -22.14 -1.11
C LYS A 41 -0.69 -20.62 -1.08
N GLU A 42 -0.21 -20.01 0.00
CA GLU A 42 -0.13 -18.56 0.11
C GLU A 42 0.88 -18.01 -0.91
N SER A 43 0.55 -16.90 -1.58
CA SER A 43 1.42 -16.33 -2.61
C SER A 43 2.77 -15.89 -2.03
N ASP A 44 3.83 -15.91 -2.84
CA ASP A 44 5.15 -15.49 -2.39
C ASP A 44 5.19 -13.99 -2.02
N MET A 45 4.30 -13.19 -2.61
CA MET A 45 4.11 -11.79 -2.19
C MET A 45 3.69 -11.70 -0.72
N VAL A 46 2.68 -12.48 -0.31
CA VAL A 46 2.19 -12.49 1.08
C VAL A 46 3.21 -13.12 2.03
N LYS A 47 3.86 -14.22 1.63
CA LYS A 47 4.95 -14.81 2.44
C LYS A 47 6.09 -13.84 2.65
N GLY A 48 6.51 -13.13 1.60
CA GLY A 48 7.55 -12.12 1.69
C GLY A 48 7.19 -10.98 2.65
N ALA A 49 5.92 -10.54 2.61
CA ALA A 49 5.42 -9.53 3.54
C ALA A 49 5.43 -10.02 5.00
N LYS A 50 4.96 -11.24 5.27
CA LYS A 50 4.96 -11.85 6.62
C LYS A 50 6.37 -12.09 7.16
N ASN A 51 7.32 -12.42 6.28
CA ASN A 51 8.70 -12.73 6.64
C ASN A 51 9.64 -11.51 6.57
N ASN A 52 9.11 -10.31 6.31
CA ASN A 52 9.89 -9.08 6.13
C ASN A 52 11.02 -9.26 5.08
N SER A 53 10.71 -9.90 3.95
CA SER A 53 11.67 -10.23 2.90
C SER A 53 11.28 -9.64 1.54
N VAL A 54 11.97 -8.57 1.13
CA VAL A 54 11.81 -7.99 -0.22
C VAL A 54 12.16 -9.01 -1.29
N GLY A 55 13.19 -9.85 -1.09
CA GLY A 55 13.58 -10.84 -2.09
C GLY A 55 12.50 -11.90 -2.37
N ILE A 56 11.72 -12.29 -1.36
CA ILE A 56 10.56 -13.19 -1.57
C ILE A 56 9.43 -12.45 -2.28
N MET A 57 9.14 -11.19 -1.89
CA MET A 57 8.13 -10.37 -2.56
C MET A 57 8.50 -10.10 -4.02
N GLU A 58 9.78 -9.85 -4.32
CA GLU A 58 10.27 -9.63 -5.67
C GLU A 58 10.10 -10.88 -6.54
N ARG A 59 10.42 -12.06 -6.00
CA ARG A 59 10.16 -13.33 -6.67
C ARG A 59 8.67 -13.49 -6.98
N GLY A 60 7.80 -13.26 -6.00
CA GLY A 60 6.36 -13.29 -6.20
C GLY A 60 5.90 -12.32 -7.28
N PHE A 61 6.48 -11.11 -7.34
CA PHE A 61 6.18 -10.14 -8.40
C PHE A 61 6.61 -10.63 -9.79
N ILE A 62 7.80 -11.24 -9.91
CA ILE A 62 8.30 -11.84 -11.16
C ILE A 62 7.38 -12.99 -11.61
N GLU A 63 6.84 -13.76 -10.66
CA GLU A 63 5.87 -14.83 -10.91
C GLU A 63 4.45 -14.34 -11.25
N GLY A 64 4.25 -13.02 -11.33
CA GLY A 64 2.98 -12.41 -11.69
C GLY A 64 2.05 -12.11 -10.50
N ASN A 65 2.52 -12.20 -9.27
CA ASN A 65 1.72 -11.78 -8.11
C ASN A 65 1.56 -10.26 -8.09
N SER A 66 0.36 -9.78 -7.78
CA SER A 66 0.07 -8.35 -7.66
C SER A 66 0.67 -7.76 -6.37
N PRO A 67 1.17 -6.50 -6.39
CA PRO A 67 1.51 -5.77 -5.16
C PRO A 67 0.28 -5.50 -4.28
N ASN A 68 -0.92 -5.68 -4.82
CA ASN A 68 -2.20 -5.58 -4.11
C ASN A 68 -2.75 -6.94 -3.67
N SER A 69 -1.94 -8.00 -3.71
CA SER A 69 -2.31 -9.33 -3.20
C SER A 69 -2.81 -9.25 -1.76
N ARG A 70 -3.72 -10.16 -1.42
CA ARG A 70 -4.29 -10.24 -0.07
C ARG A 70 -3.88 -11.55 0.60
N SER A 71 -3.73 -11.51 1.90
CA SER A 71 -3.55 -12.71 2.72
C SER A 71 -4.83 -13.57 2.74
N ARG A 72 -4.75 -14.75 3.33
CA ARG A 72 -5.94 -15.61 3.54
C ARG A 72 -6.99 -14.95 4.42
N GLU A 73 -6.54 -14.11 5.33
CA GLU A 73 -7.37 -13.30 6.21
C GLU A 73 -8.02 -12.11 5.48
N GLY A 74 -7.65 -11.84 4.23
CA GLY A 74 -8.20 -10.76 3.40
C GLY A 74 -7.49 -9.42 3.54
N ASP A 75 -6.41 -9.33 4.31
CA ASP A 75 -5.61 -8.10 4.45
C ASP A 75 -4.70 -7.91 3.23
N PRO A 76 -4.66 -6.70 2.63
CA PRO A 76 -3.65 -6.33 1.65
C PRO A 76 -2.24 -6.52 2.21
N VAL A 77 -1.29 -6.97 1.38
CA VAL A 77 0.12 -7.15 1.79
C VAL A 77 0.73 -5.87 2.35
N LEU A 78 0.29 -4.70 1.88
CA LEU A 78 0.75 -3.41 2.38
C LEU A 78 0.38 -3.19 3.86
N ILE A 79 -0.77 -3.69 4.31
CA ILE A 79 -1.15 -3.65 5.73
C ILE A 79 -0.21 -4.53 6.56
N ILE A 80 0.13 -5.72 6.08
CA ILE A 80 1.01 -6.65 6.79
C ILE A 80 2.39 -6.04 7.02
N VAL A 81 3.02 -5.49 5.97
CA VAL A 81 4.35 -4.87 6.09
C VAL A 81 4.32 -3.58 6.91
N ALA A 82 3.22 -2.82 6.84
CA ALA A 82 3.05 -1.58 7.60
C ALA A 82 2.88 -1.87 9.11
N GLU A 83 2.11 -2.90 9.47
CA GLU A 83 1.91 -3.34 10.85
C GLU A 83 3.19 -3.92 11.47
N ASN A 84 3.95 -4.69 10.67
CA ASN A 84 5.23 -5.28 11.10
C ASN A 84 6.39 -4.27 11.22
N GLY A 85 6.19 -3.01 10.80
CA GLY A 85 7.26 -2.02 10.78
C GLY A 85 8.29 -2.25 9.67
N TYR A 86 7.96 -3.03 8.63
CA TYR A 86 8.90 -3.37 7.57
C TYR A 86 8.98 -2.27 6.51
N GLU A 87 9.75 -1.22 6.81
CA GLU A 87 9.88 -0.02 5.97
C GLU A 87 10.33 -0.33 4.53
N LEU A 88 11.32 -1.20 4.34
CA LEU A 88 11.78 -1.60 3.02
C LEU A 88 10.66 -2.28 2.21
N GLY A 89 9.86 -3.12 2.85
CA GLY A 89 8.70 -3.75 2.24
C GLY A 89 7.64 -2.75 1.81
N VAL A 90 7.34 -1.77 2.67
CA VAL A 90 6.41 -0.68 2.36
C VAL A 90 6.88 0.11 1.14
N ARG A 91 8.13 0.56 1.12
CA ARG A 91 8.72 1.30 0.00
C ARG A 91 8.71 0.48 -1.29
N TYR A 92 9.07 -0.80 -1.20
CA TYR A 92 9.02 -1.71 -2.33
C TYR A 92 7.61 -1.82 -2.92
N LEU A 93 6.60 -2.10 -2.09
CA LEU A 93 5.22 -2.23 -2.54
C LEU A 93 4.68 -0.92 -3.16
N ILE A 94 4.97 0.22 -2.54
CA ILE A 94 4.60 1.55 -3.08
C ILE A 94 5.23 1.76 -4.46
N SER A 95 6.52 1.44 -4.63
CA SER A 95 7.21 1.58 -5.93
C SER A 95 6.65 0.66 -7.02
N ARG A 96 5.96 -0.41 -6.64
CA ARG A 96 5.27 -1.34 -7.55
C ARG A 96 3.78 -1.03 -7.75
N GLY A 97 3.29 0.11 -7.25
CA GLY A 97 1.92 0.55 -7.43
C GLY A 97 0.91 -0.05 -6.44
N ALA A 98 1.35 -0.36 -5.23
CA ALA A 98 0.43 -0.78 -4.18
C ALA A 98 -0.58 0.35 -3.85
N ARG A 99 -1.84 -0.02 -3.66
CA ARG A 99 -2.92 0.90 -3.30
C ARG A 99 -2.82 1.28 -1.82
N VAL A 100 -2.31 2.48 -1.54
CA VAL A 100 -2.02 2.95 -0.17
C VAL A 100 -3.26 3.15 0.70
N ASN A 101 -4.44 3.31 0.09
CA ASN A 101 -5.71 3.53 0.78
C ASN A 101 -6.61 2.29 0.81
N ASP A 102 -6.13 1.10 0.38
CA ASP A 102 -6.90 -0.13 0.44
C ASP A 102 -7.20 -0.52 1.89
N ARG A 103 -8.39 -1.09 2.07
CA ARG A 103 -8.85 -1.56 3.38
C ARG A 103 -8.68 -3.07 3.50
N GLY A 104 -8.20 -3.51 4.64
CA GLY A 104 -8.19 -4.91 5.06
C GLY A 104 -9.42 -5.28 5.88
N GLN A 105 -9.32 -6.38 6.60
CA GLN A 105 -10.36 -6.79 7.55
C GLN A 105 -10.62 -5.70 8.60
N ASN A 106 -11.85 -5.65 9.09
CA ASN A 106 -12.28 -4.66 10.08
C ASN A 106 -11.97 -3.21 9.66
N SER A 107 -12.01 -2.93 8.37
CA SER A 107 -11.68 -1.60 7.80
C SER A 107 -10.29 -1.08 8.14
N ARG A 108 -9.34 -1.97 8.49
CA ARG A 108 -7.95 -1.58 8.76
C ARG A 108 -7.33 -0.91 7.53
N THR A 109 -6.57 0.15 7.73
CA THR A 109 -5.85 0.85 6.68
C THR A 109 -4.34 0.76 6.91
N PRO A 110 -3.49 0.77 5.86
CA PRO A 110 -2.03 0.74 6.04
C PRO A 110 -1.52 1.84 6.97
N ILE A 111 -2.01 3.08 6.79
CA ILE A 111 -1.62 4.21 7.63
C ILE A 111 -2.14 4.06 9.07
N GLY A 112 -3.36 3.56 9.25
CA GLY A 112 -3.94 3.36 10.57
C GLY A 112 -3.23 2.28 11.39
N VAL A 113 -2.75 1.18 10.78
CA VAL A 113 -1.98 0.15 11.48
C VAL A 113 -0.55 0.62 11.78
N ALA A 114 0.09 1.32 10.84
CA ALA A 114 1.41 1.92 11.06
C ALA A 114 1.39 2.96 12.20
N ALA A 115 0.38 3.81 12.24
CA ALA A 115 0.18 4.80 13.30
C ALA A 115 -0.07 4.14 14.67
N ALA A 116 -0.91 3.10 14.71
CA ALA A 116 -1.20 2.34 15.92
C ALA A 116 0.03 1.59 16.48
N ALA A 117 0.93 1.16 15.60
CA ALA A 117 2.19 0.49 15.97
C ALA A 117 3.36 1.45 16.19
N GLY A 118 3.18 2.76 15.95
CA GLY A 118 4.20 3.78 16.16
C GLY A 118 5.28 3.88 15.09
N HIS A 119 5.05 3.30 13.92
CA HIS A 119 6.01 3.29 12.81
C HIS A 119 5.99 4.62 12.03
N ALA A 120 6.46 5.70 12.65
CA ALA A 120 6.41 7.06 12.11
C ALA A 120 7.03 7.21 10.73
N ALA A 121 8.15 6.54 10.45
CA ALA A 121 8.77 6.55 9.12
C ALA A 121 7.84 5.95 8.05
N ILE A 122 7.14 4.85 8.37
CA ILE A 122 6.17 4.21 7.47
C ILE A 122 4.96 5.12 7.26
N VAL A 123 4.45 5.76 8.31
CA VAL A 123 3.38 6.78 8.20
C VAL A 123 3.80 7.85 7.21
N GLY A 124 5.03 8.39 7.32
CA GLY A 124 5.56 9.39 6.39
C GLY A 124 5.68 8.89 4.94
N HIS A 125 6.10 7.63 4.73
CA HIS A 125 6.15 7.05 3.38
C HIS A 125 4.77 6.88 2.76
N LEU A 126 3.78 6.44 3.56
CA LEU A 126 2.40 6.28 3.10
C LEU A 126 1.76 7.63 2.73
N LEU A 127 1.95 8.67 3.57
CA LEU A 127 1.45 10.03 3.30
C LEU A 127 2.06 10.61 2.02
N LYS A 128 3.37 10.48 1.83
CA LYS A 128 4.06 10.88 0.59
C LYS A 128 3.55 10.15 -0.66
N ALA A 129 3.03 8.95 -0.50
CA ALA A 129 2.44 8.14 -1.56
C ALA A 129 0.94 8.41 -1.77
N GLY A 130 0.35 9.40 -1.08
CA GLY A 130 -1.05 9.80 -1.22
C GLY A 130 -2.01 9.03 -0.31
N ALA A 131 -1.52 8.50 0.81
CA ALA A 131 -2.42 8.00 1.83
C ALA A 131 -3.20 9.16 2.45
N ASP A 132 -4.48 8.93 2.67
CA ASP A 132 -5.39 9.86 3.34
C ASP A 132 -5.09 9.83 4.85
N PRO A 133 -4.65 10.97 5.47
CA PRO A 133 -4.27 11.02 6.88
C PRO A 133 -5.44 10.76 7.83
N ASP A 134 -6.68 11.04 7.38
CA ASP A 134 -7.89 10.90 8.19
C ASP A 134 -8.73 9.69 7.76
N LYS A 135 -8.13 8.77 6.99
CA LYS A 135 -8.80 7.54 6.57
C LYS A 135 -9.24 6.72 7.77
N THR A 136 -10.51 6.81 8.09
CA THR A 136 -11.10 6.11 9.23
C THR A 136 -10.95 4.58 9.11
N GLY A 137 -10.55 3.97 10.21
CA GLY A 137 -10.55 2.52 10.39
C GLY A 137 -11.82 2.02 11.07
N LEU A 138 -11.68 0.91 11.82
CA LEU A 138 -12.72 0.38 12.69
C LEU A 138 -13.10 1.44 13.74
N ARG A 139 -14.41 1.54 14.09
CA ARG A 139 -14.95 2.48 15.07
C ARG A 139 -14.74 3.97 14.73
N ARG A 140 -14.61 4.29 13.43
CA ARG A 140 -14.27 5.64 12.97
C ARG A 140 -12.95 6.20 13.54
N GLU A 141 -12.10 5.35 14.10
CA GLU A 141 -10.81 5.80 14.58
C GLU A 141 -9.93 6.23 13.41
N VAL A 142 -9.55 7.50 13.38
CA VAL A 142 -8.53 8.01 12.46
C VAL A 142 -7.13 7.62 12.93
N PRO A 143 -6.12 7.60 12.04
CA PRO A 143 -4.74 7.25 12.40
C PRO A 143 -4.20 8.05 13.59
N LEU A 144 -4.54 9.35 13.68
CA LEU A 144 -4.13 10.24 14.77
C LEU A 144 -4.62 9.76 16.13
N ILE A 145 -5.90 9.39 16.24
CA ILE A 145 -6.47 8.85 17.48
C ILE A 145 -5.74 7.57 17.89
N ARG A 146 -5.45 6.69 16.95
CA ARG A 146 -4.77 5.43 17.25
C ARG A 146 -3.33 5.65 17.72
N ALA A 147 -2.60 6.57 17.10
CA ALA A 147 -1.24 6.93 17.52
C ALA A 147 -1.23 7.59 18.92
N ALA A 148 -2.15 8.51 19.16
CA ALA A 148 -2.25 9.24 20.43
C ALA A 148 -2.64 8.31 21.58
N ARG A 149 -3.63 7.44 21.38
CA ARG A 149 -4.06 6.45 22.39
C ARG A 149 -2.94 5.47 22.76
N ASN A 150 -2.11 5.09 21.79
CA ASN A 150 -1.01 4.13 22.01
C ASN A 150 0.31 4.79 22.45
N GLY A 151 0.36 6.12 22.56
CA GLY A 151 1.54 6.82 23.07
C GLY A 151 2.65 7.11 22.06
N HIS A 152 2.35 7.07 20.77
CA HIS A 152 3.33 7.19 19.69
C HIS A 152 3.52 8.65 19.23
N LEU A 153 4.25 9.45 20.00
CA LEU A 153 4.44 10.88 19.76
C LEU A 153 4.98 11.19 18.34
N GLU A 154 5.96 10.46 17.86
CA GLU A 154 6.55 10.76 16.55
C GLU A 154 5.55 10.47 15.40
N ALA A 155 4.70 9.44 15.54
CA ALA A 155 3.63 9.20 14.57
C ALA A 155 2.57 10.30 14.62
N VAL A 156 2.22 10.80 15.83
CA VAL A 156 1.32 11.95 16.02
C VAL A 156 1.86 13.18 15.31
N LYS A 157 3.14 13.52 15.50
CA LYS A 157 3.78 14.67 14.83
C LYS A 157 3.71 14.55 13.31
N VAL A 158 4.14 13.40 12.77
CA VAL A 158 4.14 13.16 11.32
C VAL A 158 2.73 13.30 10.74
N LEU A 159 1.70 12.81 11.42
CA LEU A 159 0.31 12.93 10.97
C LEU A 159 -0.15 14.39 10.94
N ILE A 160 0.07 15.14 12.02
CA ILE A 160 -0.31 16.58 12.12
C ILE A 160 0.43 17.41 11.06
N GLU A 161 1.75 17.22 10.91
CA GLU A 161 2.59 17.92 9.91
C GLU A 161 2.14 17.64 8.46
N ASN A 162 1.43 16.54 8.24
CA ASN A 162 0.88 16.17 6.93
C ASN A 162 -0.64 16.33 6.83
N GLY A 163 -1.23 17.16 7.68
CA GLY A 163 -2.60 17.66 7.56
C GLY A 163 -3.68 16.79 8.19
N ALA A 164 -3.35 15.89 9.11
CA ALA A 164 -4.37 15.20 9.91
C ALA A 164 -5.12 16.20 10.80
N TYR A 165 -6.46 16.06 10.89
CA TYR A 165 -7.30 16.94 11.70
C TYR A 165 -7.25 16.53 13.18
N PRO A 166 -6.80 17.45 14.11
CA PRO A 166 -6.71 17.16 15.53
C PRO A 166 -8.05 16.90 16.20
N ASP A 167 -9.11 17.56 15.70
CA ASP A 167 -10.45 17.58 16.28
C ASP A 167 -11.35 16.43 15.84
N ASP A 168 -10.85 15.55 14.95
CA ASP A 168 -11.58 14.38 14.54
C ASP A 168 -11.89 13.47 15.74
N THR A 169 -13.12 12.94 15.77
CA THR A 169 -13.59 12.09 16.87
C THR A 169 -13.89 10.67 16.42
N ASP A 170 -13.71 9.74 17.32
CA ASP A 170 -14.18 8.35 17.16
C ASP A 170 -15.70 8.23 17.41
N LEU A 171 -16.23 7.00 17.41
CA LEU A 171 -17.64 6.73 17.68
C LEU A 171 -18.08 7.10 19.11
N THR A 172 -17.14 7.32 20.01
CA THR A 172 -17.44 7.74 21.41
C THR A 172 -17.40 9.25 21.59
N GLY A 173 -17.10 9.99 20.50
CA GLY A 173 -16.95 11.45 20.51
C GLY A 173 -15.62 11.93 21.09
N ARG A 174 -14.62 11.06 21.24
CA ARG A 174 -13.30 11.40 21.80
C ARG A 174 -12.32 11.77 20.70
N THR A 175 -11.56 12.84 20.94
CA THR A 175 -10.45 13.27 20.10
C THR A 175 -9.15 12.52 20.41
N ALA A 176 -8.11 12.77 19.61
CA ALA A 176 -6.76 12.29 19.90
C ALA A 176 -6.22 12.83 21.25
N LEU A 177 -6.54 14.09 21.57
CA LEU A 177 -6.15 14.73 22.84
C LEU A 177 -6.84 14.07 24.03
N ASP A 178 -8.14 13.75 23.92
CA ASP A 178 -8.88 13.08 24.98
C ASP A 178 -8.29 11.71 25.30
N TRP A 179 -7.97 10.93 24.26
CA TRP A 179 -7.32 9.64 24.42
C TRP A 179 -5.93 9.74 25.02
N ALA A 180 -5.13 10.75 24.61
CA ALA A 180 -3.82 10.97 25.17
C ALA A 180 -3.88 11.34 26.68
N ARG A 181 -4.88 12.14 27.08
CA ARG A 181 -5.14 12.49 28.48
C ARG A 181 -5.55 11.25 29.30
N GLU A 182 -6.48 10.46 28.79
CA GLU A 182 -6.97 9.23 29.44
C GLU A 182 -5.84 8.22 29.65
N GLN A 183 -4.99 8.02 28.63
CA GLN A 183 -3.85 7.11 28.69
C GLN A 183 -2.60 7.72 29.35
N ARG A 184 -2.68 8.98 29.83
CA ARG A 184 -1.61 9.72 30.52
C ARG A 184 -0.34 9.92 29.68
N HIS A 185 -0.47 10.05 28.36
CA HIS A 185 0.62 10.34 27.45
C HIS A 185 1.00 11.82 27.44
N ARG A 186 1.59 12.32 28.53
CA ARG A 186 1.86 13.74 28.79
C ARG A 186 2.53 14.49 27.64
N ARG A 187 3.49 13.84 26.95
CA ARG A 187 4.21 14.49 25.84
C ARG A 187 3.30 14.70 24.63
N ILE A 188 2.37 13.79 24.36
CA ILE A 188 1.38 13.92 23.29
C ILE A 188 0.36 14.99 23.67
N VAL A 189 -0.12 14.99 24.93
CA VAL A 189 -1.01 16.03 25.44
C VAL A 189 -0.40 17.41 25.22
N SER A 190 0.84 17.62 25.73
CA SER A 190 1.52 18.91 25.57
C SER A 190 1.71 19.30 24.10
N TYR A 191 1.98 18.35 23.21
CA TYR A 191 2.13 18.63 21.78
C TYR A 191 0.78 19.02 21.14
N LEU A 192 -0.28 18.25 21.37
CA LEU A 192 -1.59 18.52 20.77
C LEU A 192 -2.20 19.84 21.28
N GLU A 193 -2.03 20.19 22.56
CA GLU A 193 -2.46 21.48 23.11
C GLU A 193 -1.78 22.71 22.47
N THR A 194 -0.66 22.53 21.79
CA THR A 194 -0.01 23.62 21.03
C THR A 194 -0.50 23.72 19.58
N GLN A 195 -1.35 22.83 19.13
CA GLN A 195 -1.91 22.81 17.79
C GLN A 195 -3.34 23.39 17.72
N GLU A 196 -3.96 23.63 18.89
CA GLU A 196 -5.23 24.36 19.04
C GLU A 196 -5.00 25.87 18.89
#